data_571db121d86e44e1d8db4decae194e00
#
_entry.id   571db121d86e44e1d8db4decae194e00
#
_cell.length_a   1.000
_cell.length_b   1.000
_cell.length_c   1.000
_cell.angle_alpha   90.00
_cell.angle_beta   90.00
_cell.angle_gamma   90.00
#
_symmetry.space_group_name_H-M   'P 1'
#
loop_
_entity.id
_entity.type
_entity.pdbx_description
1 polymer ?
#
loop_
_entity_poly.entity_id
_entity_poly.type
_entity_poly.pdbx_seq_one_letter_code
_entity_poly.pdbx_strand_id
1 'polypeptide(L)'
;MKIAFYDAKPYDRVWFDEYVIEYGYKIKYIESRLSLETTILAKGYDAVCVFVNDTVDKDVIDELSEMGVKVVLLRCAGFNNVDFESSYKKLHVMRVPAYSPFAVAEYACALLLSVNRKTHRAYARTRDYNFNINGLAGMDLHGKTAGVIGTGKIGRIMIDILHGFGMKVLAYDLFPAKDADFEYVTLDEIWKQSDIISLHCPLTLETTHIVNEDAFEKMKNEAILINTSRGALIDTAALIEAVKNRKIGGVGLDVYEEEDDYFFEDRSNDILADESLVRLMSFPNVLVTSHQAFFTKEAMQAIARTTLDNLQRFERGDFLLNEICYQCEDKGSCDREKSQVNCF
;
A
#
# COMPACT_ATOMS: atom_id res chain seq x y z
N MET A 1 -2.34 26.90 12.19
CA MET A 1 -2.87 26.78 10.80
C MET A 1 -4.19 26.02 10.77
N LYS A 2 -4.95 26.09 9.67
CA LYS A 2 -6.22 25.37 9.45
C LYS A 2 -6.04 24.34 8.32
N ILE A 3 -6.54 23.13 8.53
CA ILE A 3 -6.41 22.01 7.60
C ILE A 3 -7.80 21.58 7.10
N ALA A 4 -8.02 21.55 5.79
CA ALA A 4 -9.16 20.87 5.17
C ALA A 4 -8.74 19.41 4.91
N PHE A 5 -9.35 18.47 5.61
CA PHE A 5 -8.99 17.06 5.60
C PHE A 5 -10.02 16.31 4.77
N TYR A 6 -9.66 15.94 3.55
CA TYR A 6 -10.53 15.29 2.57
C TYR A 6 -10.54 13.78 2.73
N ASP A 7 -11.54 13.15 2.16
CA ASP A 7 -11.79 11.69 2.24
C ASP A 7 -11.67 11.16 3.67
N ALA A 8 -12.21 11.93 4.62
CA ALA A 8 -12.08 11.66 6.04
C ALA A 8 -12.94 10.46 6.45
N LYS A 9 -12.28 9.45 6.98
CA LYS A 9 -12.95 8.27 7.53
C LYS A 9 -13.08 8.39 9.07
N PRO A 10 -14.03 7.67 9.71
CA PRO A 10 -14.17 7.71 11.15
C PRO A 10 -12.90 7.37 11.94
N TYR A 11 -12.08 6.46 11.41
CA TYR A 11 -10.81 6.07 12.04
C TYR A 11 -9.75 7.16 11.99
N ASP A 12 -9.74 8.06 11.00
CA ASP A 12 -8.79 9.16 10.93
C ASP A 12 -8.93 10.08 12.14
N ARG A 13 -10.18 10.39 12.52
CA ARG A 13 -10.46 11.26 13.67
C ARG A 13 -9.88 10.74 14.98
N VAL A 14 -9.93 9.42 15.20
CA VAL A 14 -9.38 8.80 16.41
C VAL A 14 -7.93 9.19 16.66
N TRP A 15 -7.12 9.22 15.59
CA TRP A 15 -5.69 9.46 15.68
C TRP A 15 -5.32 10.94 15.52
N PHE A 16 -5.95 11.65 14.60
CA PHE A 16 -5.62 13.05 14.35
C PHE A 16 -6.12 13.96 15.48
N ASP A 17 -7.29 13.68 16.08
CA ASP A 17 -7.82 14.48 17.20
C ASP A 17 -6.96 14.34 18.45
N GLU A 18 -6.27 13.19 18.64
CA GLU A 18 -5.35 12.97 19.76
C GLU A 18 -4.17 13.93 19.68
N TYR A 19 -3.61 14.16 18.48
CA TYR A 19 -2.36 14.93 18.33
C TYR A 19 -2.57 16.38 17.90
N VAL A 20 -3.63 16.70 17.15
CA VAL A 20 -3.80 18.06 16.58
C VAL A 20 -3.80 19.16 17.63
N ILE A 21 -4.22 18.87 18.85
CA ILE A 21 -4.27 19.80 19.97
C ILE A 21 -2.83 20.22 20.38
N GLU A 22 -1.88 19.28 20.37
CA GLU A 22 -0.47 19.52 20.70
C GLU A 22 0.19 20.52 19.73
N TYR A 23 -0.25 20.51 18.45
CA TYR A 23 0.24 21.41 17.41
C TYR A 23 -0.52 22.74 17.34
N GLY A 24 -1.65 22.87 18.01
CA GLY A 24 -2.49 24.07 17.98
C GLY A 24 -3.21 24.29 16.64
N TYR A 25 -3.39 23.26 15.84
CA TYR A 25 -4.06 23.34 14.55
C TYR A 25 -5.56 23.07 14.65
N LYS A 26 -6.29 23.42 13.58
CA LYS A 26 -7.72 23.16 13.44
C LYS A 26 -7.94 22.31 12.20
N ILE A 27 -8.55 21.14 12.36
CA ILE A 27 -8.92 20.25 11.27
C ILE A 27 -10.43 20.37 11.00
N LYS A 28 -10.79 20.55 9.73
CA LYS A 28 -12.13 20.35 9.22
C LYS A 28 -12.16 19.03 8.45
N TYR A 29 -12.80 18.03 9.00
CA TYR A 29 -13.00 16.75 8.32
C TYR A 29 -14.09 16.87 7.27
N ILE A 30 -13.78 16.46 6.04
CA ILE A 30 -14.63 16.49 4.85
C ILE A 30 -14.69 15.04 4.35
N GLU A 31 -15.88 14.46 4.31
CA GLU A 31 -16.07 13.05 3.91
C GLU A 31 -15.91 12.86 2.40
N SER A 32 -16.16 13.92 1.61
CA SER A 32 -15.95 13.89 0.16
C SER A 32 -14.47 13.82 -0.18
N ARG A 33 -14.13 13.11 -1.25
CA ARG A 33 -12.80 13.15 -1.87
C ARG A 33 -12.51 14.54 -2.43
N LEU A 34 -11.23 14.89 -2.47
CA LEU A 34 -10.78 16.09 -3.18
C LEU A 34 -10.88 15.85 -4.70
N SER A 35 -11.56 16.72 -5.35
CA SER A 35 -11.71 16.82 -6.81
C SER A 35 -11.94 18.28 -7.19
N LEU A 36 -11.95 18.61 -8.48
CA LEU A 36 -12.24 19.97 -8.93
C LEU A 36 -13.56 20.51 -8.37
N GLU A 37 -14.58 19.66 -8.26
CA GLU A 37 -15.92 20.06 -7.75
C GLU A 37 -15.91 20.35 -6.25
N THR A 38 -14.99 19.74 -5.49
CA THR A 38 -14.93 19.84 -4.03
C THR A 38 -13.87 20.78 -3.51
N THR A 39 -12.98 21.33 -4.36
CA THR A 39 -11.93 22.31 -3.99
C THR A 39 -12.47 23.47 -3.18
N ILE A 40 -13.68 23.95 -3.50
CA ILE A 40 -14.33 25.09 -2.81
C ILE A 40 -14.42 24.88 -1.28
N LEU A 41 -14.44 23.64 -0.80
CA LEU A 41 -14.49 23.33 0.62
C LEU A 41 -13.18 23.65 1.34
N ALA A 42 -12.07 23.85 0.61
CA ALA A 42 -10.78 24.27 1.14
C ALA A 42 -10.65 25.80 1.29
N LYS A 43 -11.66 26.58 0.90
CA LYS A 43 -11.61 28.05 0.98
C LYS A 43 -11.42 28.53 2.41
N GLY A 44 -10.34 29.29 2.64
CA GLY A 44 -9.99 29.86 3.95
C GLY A 44 -9.22 28.87 4.86
N TYR A 45 -8.69 27.80 4.28
CA TYR A 45 -7.75 26.87 4.91
C TYR A 45 -6.33 27.09 4.38
N ASP A 46 -5.34 26.81 5.22
CA ASP A 46 -3.93 26.99 4.89
C ASP A 46 -3.33 25.78 4.20
N ALA A 47 -3.87 24.59 4.51
CA ALA A 47 -3.42 23.31 4.00
C ALA A 47 -4.61 22.39 3.68
N VAL A 48 -4.41 21.48 2.72
CA VAL A 48 -5.28 20.33 2.48
C VAL A 48 -4.57 19.06 2.91
N CYS A 49 -5.29 18.13 3.55
CA CYS A 49 -4.81 16.78 3.84
C CYS A 49 -5.58 15.80 3.00
N VAL A 50 -4.88 14.95 2.25
CA VAL A 50 -5.44 14.08 1.22
C VAL A 50 -4.94 12.64 1.37
N PHE A 51 -5.67 11.70 0.75
CA PHE A 51 -5.32 10.27 0.72
C PHE A 51 -5.08 9.81 -0.74
N VAL A 52 -4.84 8.52 -0.94
CA VAL A 52 -4.44 7.95 -2.24
C VAL A 52 -5.51 8.10 -3.32
N ASN A 53 -6.79 8.17 -2.94
CA ASN A 53 -7.93 8.25 -3.85
C ASN A 53 -8.41 9.69 -4.12
N ASP A 54 -7.75 10.69 -3.53
CA ASP A 54 -8.03 12.10 -3.81
C ASP A 54 -7.35 12.53 -5.11
N THR A 55 -7.98 13.41 -5.88
CA THR A 55 -7.40 13.96 -7.11
C THR A 55 -6.64 15.26 -6.82
N VAL A 56 -5.36 15.28 -7.16
CA VAL A 56 -4.48 16.47 -7.02
C VAL A 56 -3.81 16.74 -8.37
N ASP A 57 -4.66 16.86 -9.39
CA ASP A 57 -4.24 17.20 -10.75
C ASP A 57 -4.01 18.70 -10.93
N LYS A 58 -3.66 19.10 -12.14
CA LYS A 58 -3.38 20.49 -12.50
C LYS A 58 -4.52 21.44 -12.12
N ASP A 59 -5.76 21.09 -12.45
CA ASP A 59 -6.90 22.00 -12.28
C ASP A 59 -7.23 22.18 -10.80
N VAL A 60 -7.15 21.10 -10.01
CA VAL A 60 -7.28 21.15 -8.55
C VAL A 60 -6.15 21.98 -7.91
N ILE A 61 -4.91 21.82 -8.36
CA ILE A 61 -3.76 22.57 -7.86
C ILE A 61 -3.92 24.05 -8.13
N ASP A 62 -4.34 24.41 -9.33
CA ASP A 62 -4.54 25.81 -9.72
C ASP A 62 -5.60 26.47 -8.83
N GLU A 63 -6.76 25.85 -8.65
CA GLU A 63 -7.82 26.36 -7.78
C GLU A 63 -7.40 26.46 -6.31
N LEU A 64 -6.74 25.43 -5.76
CA LEU A 64 -6.26 25.46 -4.38
C LEU A 64 -5.27 26.61 -4.16
N SER A 65 -4.35 26.82 -5.12
CA SER A 65 -3.38 27.92 -5.08
C SER A 65 -4.06 29.29 -5.13
N GLU A 66 -5.07 29.48 -6.01
CA GLU A 66 -5.85 30.72 -6.10
C GLU A 66 -6.65 31.01 -4.82
N MET A 67 -7.14 29.98 -4.13
CA MET A 67 -7.81 30.12 -2.83
C MET A 67 -6.84 30.42 -1.66
N GLY A 68 -5.52 30.40 -1.92
CA GLY A 68 -4.50 30.73 -0.92
C GLY A 68 -4.03 29.53 -0.09
N VAL A 69 -4.40 28.31 -0.44
CA VAL A 69 -3.79 27.08 0.12
C VAL A 69 -2.30 27.08 -0.21
N LYS A 70 -1.46 26.62 0.71
CA LYS A 70 -0.01 26.61 0.58
C LYS A 70 0.58 25.20 0.57
N VAL A 71 -0.10 24.24 1.18
CA VAL A 71 0.44 22.93 1.47
C VAL A 71 -0.56 21.83 1.15
N VAL A 72 -0.10 20.80 0.46
CA VAL A 72 -0.75 19.50 0.33
C VAL A 72 -0.05 18.49 1.22
N LEU A 73 -0.77 17.92 2.16
CA LEU A 73 -0.31 16.89 3.09
C LEU A 73 -0.87 15.53 2.65
N LEU A 74 -0.02 14.67 2.11
CA LEU A 74 -0.38 13.28 1.84
C LEU A 74 -0.23 12.48 3.13
N ARG A 75 -1.36 11.98 3.69
CA ARG A 75 -1.35 11.10 4.87
C ARG A 75 -1.00 9.63 4.52
N CYS A 76 -0.19 9.44 3.48
CA CYS A 76 0.22 8.14 2.96
C CYS A 76 1.63 8.21 2.36
N ALA A 77 2.19 7.07 2.02
CA ALA A 77 3.49 6.98 1.36
C ALA A 77 3.40 7.13 -0.16
N GLY A 78 2.28 6.65 -0.77
CA GLY A 78 1.99 6.78 -2.19
C GLY A 78 1.69 8.24 -2.57
N PHE A 79 2.01 8.60 -3.81
CA PHE A 79 1.83 9.98 -4.32
C PHE A 79 1.49 10.03 -5.82
N ASN A 80 1.04 8.92 -6.39
CA ASN A 80 0.75 8.81 -7.83
C ASN A 80 -0.43 9.69 -8.27
N ASN A 81 -1.25 10.15 -7.33
CA ASN A 81 -2.41 11.00 -7.52
C ASN A 81 -2.07 12.51 -7.56
N VAL A 82 -0.79 12.89 -7.56
CA VAL A 82 -0.34 14.29 -7.55
C VAL A 82 0.36 14.66 -8.84
N ASP A 83 -0.04 15.77 -9.47
CA ASP A 83 0.69 16.41 -10.57
C ASP A 83 1.79 17.33 -10.01
N PHE A 84 3.01 16.80 -9.92
CA PHE A 84 4.15 17.53 -9.36
C PHE A 84 4.63 18.69 -10.24
N GLU A 85 4.50 18.59 -11.57
CA GLU A 85 4.87 19.68 -12.49
C GLU A 85 3.99 20.91 -12.23
N SER A 86 2.69 20.70 -12.12
CA SER A 86 1.73 21.76 -11.83
C SER A 86 1.84 22.33 -10.43
N SER A 87 2.24 21.51 -9.43
CA SER A 87 2.41 21.97 -8.04
C SER A 87 3.67 22.79 -7.81
N TYR A 88 4.68 22.65 -8.66
CA TYR A 88 5.97 23.32 -8.49
C TYR A 88 5.84 24.84 -8.42
N LYS A 89 6.40 25.43 -7.36
CA LYS A 89 6.32 26.87 -7.04
C LYS A 89 4.91 27.40 -6.71
N LYS A 90 3.90 26.53 -6.58
CA LYS A 90 2.54 26.89 -6.16
C LYS A 90 2.20 26.32 -4.79
N LEU A 91 2.37 25.01 -4.63
CA LEU A 91 2.02 24.28 -3.42
C LEU A 91 3.18 23.39 -2.98
N HIS A 92 3.53 23.43 -1.70
CA HIS A 92 4.42 22.43 -1.10
C HIS A 92 3.68 21.11 -0.91
N VAL A 93 4.22 20.04 -1.45
CA VAL A 93 3.62 18.69 -1.33
C VAL A 93 4.49 17.85 -0.40
N MET A 94 3.93 17.46 0.74
CA MET A 94 4.62 16.64 1.74
C MET A 94 3.87 15.33 1.98
N ARG A 95 4.62 14.25 2.18
CA ARG A 95 4.04 12.92 2.42
C ARG A 95 4.48 12.32 3.74
N VAL A 96 3.90 11.16 4.06
CA VAL A 96 4.40 10.27 5.12
C VAL A 96 5.24 9.16 4.45
N PRO A 97 6.57 9.28 4.41
CA PRO A 97 7.42 8.39 3.62
C PRO A 97 7.49 6.96 4.18
N ALA A 98 7.27 6.83 5.49
CA ALA A 98 7.23 5.55 6.19
C ALA A 98 6.44 5.72 7.51
N TYR A 99 5.72 4.68 7.91
CA TYR A 99 4.96 4.68 9.17
C TYR A 99 5.27 3.43 10.00
N SER A 100 4.96 2.22 9.55
CA SER A 100 5.32 0.95 10.21
C SER A 100 5.59 -0.13 9.17
N PRO A 101 6.85 -0.44 8.86
CA PRO A 101 7.15 -1.55 7.95
C PRO A 101 6.76 -2.90 8.55
N PHE A 102 6.70 -3.01 9.88
CA PHE A 102 6.24 -4.20 10.59
C PHE A 102 4.77 -4.48 10.32
N ALA A 103 3.90 -3.45 10.34
CA ALA A 103 2.47 -3.61 10.07
C ALA A 103 2.21 -4.37 8.77
N VAL A 104 2.86 -3.95 7.67
CA VAL A 104 2.67 -4.55 6.34
C VAL A 104 3.25 -5.96 6.27
N ALA A 105 4.44 -6.19 6.84
CA ALA A 105 5.07 -7.53 6.84
C ALA A 105 4.27 -8.53 7.69
N GLU A 106 3.81 -8.12 8.87
CA GLU A 106 2.98 -8.95 9.74
C GLU A 106 1.62 -9.26 9.10
N TYR A 107 1.04 -8.29 8.38
CA TYR A 107 -0.20 -8.51 7.65
C TYR A 107 -0.01 -9.47 6.47
N ALA A 108 1.08 -9.35 5.71
CA ALA A 108 1.43 -10.30 4.66
C ALA A 108 1.56 -11.73 5.24
N CYS A 109 2.18 -11.87 6.41
CA CYS A 109 2.24 -13.14 7.14
C CYS A 109 0.83 -13.62 7.57
N ALA A 110 -0.03 -12.73 8.07
CA ALA A 110 -1.42 -13.08 8.44
C ALA A 110 -2.22 -13.58 7.23
N LEU A 111 -2.09 -12.94 6.06
CA LEU A 111 -2.68 -13.41 4.81
C LEU A 111 -2.13 -14.78 4.42
N LEU A 112 -0.81 -14.96 4.45
CA LEU A 112 -0.15 -16.24 4.18
C LEU A 112 -0.72 -17.35 5.04
N LEU A 113 -0.77 -17.16 6.35
CA LEU A 113 -1.29 -18.17 7.29
C LEU A 113 -2.79 -18.42 7.07
N SER A 114 -3.56 -17.37 6.78
CA SER A 114 -5.00 -17.49 6.52
C SER A 114 -5.30 -18.25 5.24
N VAL A 115 -4.57 -17.98 4.15
CA VAL A 115 -4.70 -18.70 2.88
C VAL A 115 -4.25 -20.14 3.02
N ASN A 116 -3.08 -20.38 3.60
CA ASN A 116 -2.51 -21.72 3.80
C ASN A 116 -3.42 -22.58 4.68
N ARG A 117 -3.77 -22.10 5.88
CA ARG A 117 -4.53 -22.86 6.87
C ARG A 117 -6.04 -22.69 6.74
N LYS A 118 -6.51 -21.87 5.78
CA LYS A 118 -7.93 -21.62 5.47
C LYS A 118 -8.75 -21.20 6.70
N THR A 119 -8.15 -20.41 7.61
CA THR A 119 -8.75 -20.04 8.90
C THR A 119 -10.04 -19.24 8.72
N HIS A 120 -10.11 -18.36 7.73
CA HIS A 120 -11.31 -17.60 7.38
C HIS A 120 -12.47 -18.52 6.98
N ARG A 121 -12.20 -19.60 6.22
CA ARG A 121 -13.21 -20.59 5.83
C ARG A 121 -13.62 -21.49 6.99
N ALA A 122 -12.66 -21.90 7.82
CA ALA A 122 -12.94 -22.68 9.01
C ALA A 122 -13.85 -21.90 9.97
N TYR A 123 -13.54 -20.59 10.18
CA TYR A 123 -14.37 -19.71 10.99
C TYR A 123 -15.80 -19.59 10.43
N ALA A 124 -15.96 -19.32 9.12
CA ALA A 124 -17.29 -19.23 8.52
C ALA A 124 -18.10 -20.52 8.70
N ARG A 125 -17.47 -21.70 8.48
CA ARG A 125 -18.15 -23.01 8.69
C ARG A 125 -18.60 -23.21 10.14
N THR A 126 -17.76 -22.90 11.11
CA THR A 126 -18.13 -23.12 12.53
C THR A 126 -19.23 -22.17 12.99
N ARG A 127 -19.35 -21.00 12.39
CA ARG A 127 -20.50 -20.07 12.61
C ARG A 127 -21.83 -20.69 12.19
N ASP A 128 -21.81 -21.57 11.17
CA ASP A 128 -22.97 -22.31 10.67
C ASP A 128 -23.05 -23.73 11.27
N TYR A 129 -22.37 -23.97 12.39
CA TYR A 129 -22.30 -25.28 13.06
C TYR A 129 -21.76 -26.43 12.18
N ASN A 130 -21.06 -26.12 11.10
CA ASN A 130 -20.41 -27.11 10.26
C ASN A 130 -18.96 -27.35 10.75
N PHE A 131 -18.75 -28.40 11.53
CA PHE A 131 -17.45 -28.78 12.09
C PHE A 131 -16.66 -29.74 11.20
N ASN A 132 -17.05 -29.93 9.95
CA ASN A 132 -16.33 -30.78 9.01
C ASN A 132 -15.04 -30.11 8.54
N ILE A 133 -13.90 -30.78 8.68
CA ILE A 133 -12.56 -30.30 8.31
C ILE A 133 -12.15 -30.65 6.86
N ASN A 134 -12.98 -31.38 6.11
CA ASN A 134 -12.65 -31.76 4.74
C ASN A 134 -12.38 -30.53 3.85
N GLY A 135 -11.27 -30.58 3.11
CA GLY A 135 -10.80 -29.48 2.25
C GLY A 135 -10.15 -28.31 3.00
N LEU A 136 -9.92 -28.41 4.33
CA LEU A 136 -9.22 -27.38 5.11
C LEU A 136 -7.73 -27.68 5.33
N ALA A 137 -7.22 -28.83 4.81
CA ALA A 137 -5.79 -29.13 4.92
C ALA A 137 -4.93 -28.01 4.29
N GLY A 138 -3.87 -27.63 4.99
CA GLY A 138 -2.81 -26.75 4.53
C GLY A 138 -1.47 -27.50 4.50
N MET A 139 -0.38 -26.77 4.25
CA MET A 139 0.99 -27.30 4.31
C MET A 139 1.73 -26.75 5.53
N ASP A 140 2.74 -27.48 6.00
CA ASP A 140 3.71 -26.95 6.95
C ASP A 140 4.68 -26.02 6.23
N LEU A 141 4.96 -24.87 6.82
CA LEU A 141 5.92 -23.89 6.25
C LEU A 141 7.37 -24.32 6.54
N HIS A 142 7.61 -25.00 7.65
CA HIS A 142 8.94 -25.48 8.03
C HIS A 142 9.56 -26.36 6.93
N GLY A 143 10.80 -26.02 6.56
CA GLY A 143 11.53 -26.71 5.50
C GLY A 143 11.11 -26.39 4.06
N LYS A 144 10.12 -25.52 3.86
CA LYS A 144 9.69 -25.03 2.56
C LYS A 144 10.54 -23.84 2.10
N THR A 145 10.43 -23.49 0.82
CA THR A 145 11.13 -22.36 0.22
C THR A 145 10.18 -21.18 0.04
N ALA A 146 10.60 -20.00 0.50
CA ALA A 146 9.91 -18.75 0.25
C ALA A 146 10.72 -17.88 -0.71
N GLY A 147 10.05 -17.28 -1.70
CA GLY A 147 10.58 -16.25 -2.59
C GLY A 147 10.08 -14.87 -2.14
N VAL A 148 10.98 -13.95 -1.91
CA VAL A 148 10.65 -12.56 -1.54
C VAL A 148 11.12 -11.62 -2.65
N ILE A 149 10.19 -10.89 -3.26
CA ILE A 149 10.47 -9.94 -4.34
C ILE A 149 10.41 -8.53 -3.79
N GLY A 150 11.56 -7.85 -3.78
CA GLY A 150 11.76 -6.58 -3.09
C GLY A 150 12.30 -6.77 -1.67
N THR A 151 13.55 -6.34 -1.44
CA THR A 151 14.27 -6.50 -0.16
C THR A 151 14.50 -5.15 0.54
N GLY A 152 13.55 -4.24 0.37
CA GLY A 152 13.47 -3.01 1.16
C GLY A 152 13.14 -3.29 2.64
N LYS A 153 12.77 -2.26 3.38
CA LYS A 153 12.47 -2.37 4.82
C LYS A 153 11.42 -3.44 5.14
N ILE A 154 10.33 -3.48 4.37
CA ILE A 154 9.22 -4.43 4.57
C ILE A 154 9.66 -5.85 4.19
N GLY A 155 10.28 -6.01 3.00
CA GLY A 155 10.72 -7.33 2.53
C GLY A 155 11.73 -8.00 3.47
N ARG A 156 12.67 -7.26 4.07
CA ARG A 156 13.61 -7.79 5.07
C ARG A 156 12.90 -8.28 6.32
N ILE A 157 11.92 -7.53 6.84
CA ILE A 157 11.12 -7.99 7.99
C ILE A 157 10.34 -9.26 7.63
N MET A 158 9.77 -9.32 6.43
CA MET A 158 9.10 -10.55 5.97
C MET A 158 10.08 -11.73 5.88
N ILE A 159 11.31 -11.52 5.42
CA ILE A 159 12.37 -12.54 5.41
C ILE A 159 12.65 -13.05 6.82
N ASP A 160 12.80 -12.16 7.81
CA ASP A 160 13.02 -12.53 9.20
C ASP A 160 11.86 -13.38 9.75
N ILE A 161 10.60 -13.00 9.45
CA ILE A 161 9.41 -13.77 9.82
C ILE A 161 9.45 -15.17 9.20
N LEU A 162 9.78 -15.27 7.91
CA LEU A 162 9.85 -16.55 7.19
C LEU A 162 10.97 -17.44 7.69
N HIS A 163 12.13 -16.88 8.05
CA HIS A 163 13.19 -17.61 8.76
C HIS A 163 12.73 -18.13 10.11
N GLY A 164 11.90 -17.34 10.85
CA GLY A 164 11.29 -17.78 12.10
C GLY A 164 10.36 -18.99 11.95
N PHE A 165 9.78 -19.21 10.78
CA PHE A 165 9.05 -20.44 10.43
C PHE A 165 9.96 -21.60 10.00
N GLY A 166 11.28 -21.41 9.95
CA GLY A 166 12.23 -22.43 9.49
C GLY A 166 12.19 -22.64 7.97
N MET A 167 11.83 -21.63 7.21
CA MET A 167 11.84 -21.67 5.74
C MET A 167 13.22 -21.34 5.17
N LYS A 168 13.55 -21.92 4.02
CA LYS A 168 14.62 -21.40 3.16
C LYS A 168 14.09 -20.16 2.44
N VAL A 169 14.81 -19.03 2.49
CA VAL A 169 14.40 -17.80 1.78
C VAL A 169 15.31 -17.57 0.57
N LEU A 170 14.70 -17.34 -0.57
CA LEU A 170 15.28 -16.83 -1.80
C LEU A 170 14.76 -15.42 -2.03
N ALA A 171 15.61 -14.50 -2.43
CA ALA A 171 15.23 -13.10 -2.63
C ALA A 171 15.56 -12.61 -4.03
N TYR A 172 14.78 -11.65 -4.51
CA TYR A 172 15.07 -10.89 -5.72
C TYR A 172 14.89 -9.40 -5.46
N ASP A 173 15.84 -8.61 -5.91
CA ASP A 173 15.76 -7.15 -5.93
C ASP A 173 16.56 -6.60 -7.11
N LEU A 174 16.12 -5.47 -7.69
CA LEU A 174 16.87 -4.75 -8.72
C LEU A 174 18.20 -4.20 -8.17
N PHE A 175 18.23 -3.89 -6.87
CA PHE A 175 19.38 -3.33 -6.16
C PHE A 175 19.77 -4.21 -4.98
N PRO A 176 20.38 -5.41 -5.21
CA PRO A 176 20.72 -6.33 -4.15
C PRO A 176 21.67 -5.71 -3.12
N ALA A 177 21.36 -5.88 -1.84
CA ALA A 177 22.21 -5.42 -0.75
C ALA A 177 23.44 -6.35 -0.61
N LYS A 178 24.60 -5.75 -0.34
CA LYS A 178 25.87 -6.50 -0.22
C LYS A 178 26.00 -7.26 1.11
N ASP A 179 25.26 -6.86 2.12
CA ASP A 179 25.29 -7.34 3.50
C ASP A 179 24.08 -8.23 3.85
N ALA A 180 23.44 -8.84 2.85
CA ALA A 180 22.31 -9.71 3.05
C ALA A 180 22.75 -11.07 3.67
N ASP A 181 21.96 -11.57 4.60
CA ASP A 181 22.08 -12.89 5.21
C ASP A 181 21.18 -13.95 4.57
N PHE A 182 20.68 -13.64 3.36
CA PHE A 182 19.83 -14.49 2.53
C PHE A 182 20.35 -14.52 1.07
N GLU A 183 19.89 -15.53 0.33
CA GLU A 183 20.35 -15.79 -1.03
C GLU A 183 19.58 -14.94 -2.08
N TYR A 184 20.29 -14.10 -2.85
CA TYR A 184 19.71 -13.47 -4.03
C TYR A 184 19.79 -14.40 -5.24
N VAL A 185 18.67 -14.49 -5.95
CA VAL A 185 18.49 -15.33 -7.14
C VAL A 185 17.77 -14.56 -8.24
N THR A 186 17.67 -15.14 -9.43
CA THR A 186 16.87 -14.58 -10.53
C THR A 186 15.36 -14.74 -10.27
N LEU A 187 14.54 -13.93 -10.93
CA LEU A 187 13.06 -14.11 -10.88
C LEU A 187 12.65 -15.50 -11.35
N ASP A 188 13.30 -16.04 -12.37
CA ASP A 188 13.02 -17.37 -12.90
C ASP A 188 13.26 -18.47 -11.85
N GLU A 189 14.27 -18.31 -11.01
CA GLU A 189 14.53 -19.20 -9.88
C GLU A 189 13.51 -19.02 -8.77
N ILE A 190 13.07 -17.77 -8.47
CA ILE A 190 11.98 -17.51 -7.54
C ILE A 190 10.74 -18.29 -7.98
N TRP A 191 10.31 -18.13 -9.24
CA TRP A 191 9.11 -18.81 -9.73
C TRP A 191 9.20 -20.33 -9.60
N LYS A 192 10.30 -20.93 -10.01
CA LYS A 192 10.47 -22.40 -10.05
C LYS A 192 10.65 -23.05 -8.69
N GLN A 193 11.29 -22.37 -7.74
CA GLN A 193 11.71 -23.00 -6.49
C GLN A 193 10.80 -22.70 -5.30
N SER A 194 10.01 -21.62 -5.35
CA SER A 194 9.28 -21.16 -4.18
C SER A 194 7.97 -21.93 -3.97
N ASP A 195 7.68 -22.25 -2.71
CA ASP A 195 6.38 -22.72 -2.25
C ASP A 195 5.50 -21.54 -1.80
N ILE A 196 6.13 -20.45 -1.37
CA ILE A 196 5.50 -19.18 -1.02
C ILE A 196 6.20 -18.07 -1.79
N ILE A 197 5.44 -17.11 -2.34
CA ILE A 197 5.97 -15.93 -3.00
C ILE A 197 5.31 -14.71 -2.39
N SER A 198 6.12 -13.75 -1.93
CA SER A 198 5.62 -12.51 -1.32
C SER A 198 6.21 -11.28 -1.99
N LEU A 199 5.33 -10.35 -2.41
CA LEU A 199 5.71 -9.15 -3.18
C LEU A 199 5.84 -7.95 -2.24
N HIS A 200 7.03 -7.32 -2.28
CA HIS A 200 7.38 -6.14 -1.47
C HIS A 200 8.16 -5.09 -2.30
N CYS A 201 8.14 -5.21 -3.62
CA CYS A 201 8.74 -4.23 -4.53
C CYS A 201 7.77 -3.07 -4.83
N PRO A 202 8.28 -1.88 -5.20
CA PRO A 202 7.43 -0.78 -5.69
C PRO A 202 6.86 -1.10 -7.07
N LEU A 203 5.78 -0.43 -7.45
CA LEU A 203 5.27 -0.42 -8.81
C LEU A 203 6.06 0.59 -9.64
N THR A 204 6.72 0.10 -10.69
CA THR A 204 7.43 0.87 -11.71
C THR A 204 7.09 0.31 -13.09
N LEU A 205 7.58 0.93 -14.16
CA LEU A 205 7.41 0.39 -15.51
C LEU A 205 7.98 -1.03 -15.64
N GLU A 206 9.08 -1.34 -14.95
CA GLU A 206 9.75 -2.64 -15.00
C GLU A 206 9.05 -3.69 -14.13
N THR A 207 8.30 -3.28 -13.11
CA THR A 207 7.62 -4.19 -12.18
C THR A 207 6.12 -4.31 -12.46
N THR A 208 5.56 -3.47 -13.33
CA THR A 208 4.19 -3.63 -13.80
C THR A 208 4.02 -5.03 -14.41
N HIS A 209 3.03 -5.77 -13.89
CA HIS A 209 2.75 -7.15 -14.30
C HIS A 209 3.99 -8.07 -14.24
N ILE A 210 4.86 -7.86 -13.23
CA ILE A 210 6.01 -8.75 -12.99
C ILE A 210 5.52 -10.19 -12.73
N VAL A 211 4.32 -10.35 -12.19
CA VAL A 211 3.60 -11.62 -12.08
C VAL A 211 2.56 -11.68 -13.21
N ASN A 212 2.92 -12.30 -14.32
CA ASN A 212 2.14 -12.47 -15.53
C ASN A 212 1.94 -13.95 -15.86
N GLU A 213 1.38 -14.26 -17.03
CA GLU A 213 1.13 -15.63 -17.47
C GLU A 213 2.41 -16.49 -17.45
N ASP A 214 3.55 -15.96 -17.95
CA ASP A 214 4.84 -16.69 -17.97
C ASP A 214 5.32 -17.02 -16.55
N ALA A 215 5.13 -16.10 -15.59
CA ALA A 215 5.45 -16.33 -14.20
C ALA A 215 4.58 -17.46 -13.60
N PHE A 216 3.27 -17.45 -13.84
CA PHE A 216 2.37 -18.50 -13.36
C PHE A 216 2.68 -19.87 -13.98
N GLU A 217 3.08 -19.94 -15.25
CA GLU A 217 3.46 -21.19 -15.90
C GLU A 217 4.73 -21.82 -15.29
N LYS A 218 5.61 -20.98 -14.70
CA LYS A 218 6.85 -21.42 -14.06
C LYS A 218 6.67 -21.74 -12.57
N MET A 219 5.63 -21.24 -11.93
CA MET A 219 5.37 -21.46 -10.50
C MET A 219 4.99 -22.93 -10.23
N LYS A 220 5.25 -23.34 -9.00
CA LYS A 220 4.70 -24.63 -8.50
C LYS A 220 3.18 -24.54 -8.40
N ASN A 221 2.46 -25.57 -8.82
CA ASN A 221 0.99 -25.59 -8.79
C ASN A 221 0.38 -25.42 -7.39
N GLU A 222 1.12 -25.72 -6.33
CA GLU A 222 0.69 -25.55 -4.94
C GLU A 222 1.25 -24.26 -4.30
N ALA A 223 1.97 -23.43 -5.07
CA ALA A 223 2.54 -22.20 -4.54
C ALA A 223 1.44 -21.24 -4.02
N ILE A 224 1.78 -20.47 -2.98
CA ILE A 224 0.93 -19.41 -2.45
C ILE A 224 1.58 -18.06 -2.79
N LEU A 225 0.81 -17.18 -3.41
CA LEU A 225 1.21 -15.80 -3.75
C LEU A 225 0.57 -14.80 -2.79
N ILE A 226 1.39 -13.91 -2.23
CA ILE A 226 0.95 -12.83 -1.33
C ILE A 226 1.34 -11.49 -1.92
N ASN A 227 0.37 -10.58 -2.02
CA ASN A 227 0.59 -9.20 -2.45
C ASN A 227 -0.03 -8.20 -1.47
N THR A 228 0.82 -7.49 -0.75
CA THR A 228 0.47 -6.36 0.12
C THR A 228 1.19 -5.07 -0.34
N SER A 229 1.59 -5.01 -1.61
CA SER A 229 2.38 -3.90 -2.16
C SER A 229 1.56 -3.01 -3.09
N ARG A 230 1.40 -3.39 -4.37
CA ARG A 230 0.55 -2.70 -5.36
C ARG A 230 -0.16 -3.72 -6.24
N GLY A 231 -1.43 -3.46 -6.57
CA GLY A 231 -2.27 -4.37 -7.37
C GLY A 231 -1.65 -4.70 -8.72
N ALA A 232 -1.23 -3.68 -9.47
CA ALA A 232 -0.68 -3.81 -10.81
C ALA A 232 0.71 -4.49 -10.91
N LEU A 233 1.26 -5.01 -9.80
CA LEU A 233 2.37 -5.96 -9.85
C LEU A 233 1.93 -7.32 -10.40
N ILE A 234 0.64 -7.62 -10.35
CA ILE A 234 0.04 -8.86 -10.84
C ILE A 234 -0.90 -8.51 -12.01
N ASP A 235 -0.74 -9.18 -13.14
CA ASP A 235 -1.73 -9.17 -14.21
C ASP A 235 -2.99 -9.92 -13.71
N THR A 236 -4.06 -9.16 -13.47
CA THR A 236 -5.31 -9.69 -12.92
C THR A 236 -5.95 -10.76 -13.83
N ALA A 237 -5.89 -10.59 -15.13
CA ALA A 237 -6.45 -11.57 -16.08
C ALA A 237 -5.66 -12.89 -16.05
N ALA A 238 -4.33 -12.80 -16.06
CA ALA A 238 -3.46 -13.96 -15.92
C ALA A 238 -3.66 -14.69 -14.59
N LEU A 239 -3.82 -13.94 -13.48
CA LEU A 239 -4.12 -14.52 -12.17
C LEU A 239 -5.44 -15.32 -12.18
N ILE A 240 -6.51 -14.75 -12.73
CA ILE A 240 -7.82 -15.42 -12.82
C ILE A 240 -7.68 -16.73 -13.59
N GLU A 241 -6.99 -16.74 -14.72
CA GLU A 241 -6.78 -17.95 -15.52
C GLU A 241 -5.88 -18.98 -14.77
N ALA A 242 -4.83 -18.52 -14.08
CA ALA A 242 -3.98 -19.39 -13.27
C ALA A 242 -4.77 -20.09 -12.14
N VAL A 243 -5.65 -19.37 -11.45
CA VAL A 243 -6.51 -19.94 -10.39
C VAL A 243 -7.51 -20.95 -10.99
N LYS A 244 -8.19 -20.62 -12.09
CA LYS A 244 -9.12 -21.49 -12.80
C LYS A 244 -8.48 -22.80 -13.24
N ASN A 245 -7.26 -22.71 -13.76
CA ASN A 245 -6.50 -23.84 -14.28
C ASN A 245 -5.69 -24.58 -13.19
N ARG A 246 -5.84 -24.19 -11.92
CA ARG A 246 -5.12 -24.78 -10.76
C ARG A 246 -3.58 -24.70 -10.91
N LYS A 247 -3.10 -23.65 -11.54
CA LYS A 247 -1.66 -23.34 -11.66
C LYS A 247 -1.07 -22.71 -10.41
N ILE A 248 -1.91 -22.33 -9.45
CA ILE A 248 -1.51 -21.77 -8.17
C ILE A 248 -2.38 -22.31 -7.05
N GLY A 249 -1.77 -22.62 -5.90
CA GLY A 249 -2.43 -23.23 -4.76
C GLY A 249 -3.29 -22.28 -3.95
N GLY A 250 -2.85 -21.02 -3.80
CA GLY A 250 -3.60 -20.01 -3.07
C GLY A 250 -3.07 -18.59 -3.30
N VAL A 251 -3.91 -17.60 -3.06
CA VAL A 251 -3.57 -16.19 -3.27
C VAL A 251 -4.13 -15.34 -2.11
N GLY A 252 -3.27 -14.48 -1.55
CA GLY A 252 -3.67 -13.47 -0.57
C GLY A 252 -3.36 -12.08 -1.12
N LEU A 253 -4.38 -11.28 -1.32
CA LEU A 253 -4.30 -9.93 -1.87
C LEU A 253 -4.82 -8.92 -0.85
N ASP A 254 -3.99 -7.95 -0.48
CA ASP A 254 -4.45 -6.76 0.23
C ASP A 254 -4.66 -5.58 -0.73
N VAL A 255 -4.17 -5.72 -1.95
CA VAL A 255 -4.23 -4.71 -3.01
C VAL A 255 -4.77 -5.34 -4.29
N TYR A 256 -5.42 -4.52 -5.10
CA TYR A 256 -6.01 -4.92 -6.37
C TYR A 256 -5.69 -3.90 -7.45
N GLU A 257 -5.63 -4.29 -8.72
CA GLU A 257 -5.18 -3.45 -9.82
C GLU A 257 -6.08 -2.21 -10.02
N GLU A 258 -7.41 -2.40 -9.91
CA GLU A 258 -8.42 -1.35 -10.08
C GLU A 258 -9.17 -1.07 -8.76
N GLU A 259 -8.42 -0.96 -7.64
CA GLU A 259 -9.00 -0.84 -6.30
C GLU A 259 -9.65 0.52 -6.02
N ASP A 260 -9.31 1.56 -6.76
CA ASP A 260 -9.64 2.97 -6.46
C ASP A 260 -11.14 3.25 -6.32
N ASP A 261 -11.98 2.52 -7.05
CA ASP A 261 -13.44 2.70 -7.05
C ASP A 261 -14.15 1.94 -5.92
N TYR A 262 -13.47 0.98 -5.31
CA TYR A 262 -14.11 0.03 -4.38
C TYR A 262 -13.51 0.08 -2.96
N PHE A 263 -12.19 0.18 -2.84
CA PHE A 263 -11.54 0.05 -1.54
C PHE A 263 -11.77 1.30 -0.67
N PHE A 264 -11.80 1.08 0.63
CA PHE A 264 -12.12 2.07 1.69
C PHE A 264 -13.58 2.55 1.73
N GLU A 265 -14.48 1.98 0.91
CA GLU A 265 -15.91 2.31 0.87
C GLU A 265 -16.77 1.12 1.25
N ASP A 266 -17.94 1.39 1.86
CA ASP A 266 -18.97 0.37 2.09
C ASP A 266 -19.83 0.20 0.82
N ARG A 267 -19.56 -0.86 0.07
CA ARG A 267 -20.30 -1.26 -1.13
C ARG A 267 -21.20 -2.47 -0.89
N SER A 268 -21.48 -2.81 0.36
CA SER A 268 -22.23 -4.04 0.71
C SER A 268 -23.65 -4.09 0.15
N ASN A 269 -24.25 -2.92 -0.18
CA ASN A 269 -25.57 -2.81 -0.78
C ASN A 269 -25.54 -2.52 -2.30
N ASP A 270 -24.36 -2.45 -2.90
CA ASP A 270 -24.18 -2.11 -4.31
C ASP A 270 -24.01 -3.36 -5.16
N ILE A 271 -24.33 -3.24 -6.45
CA ILE A 271 -23.95 -4.23 -7.46
C ILE A 271 -22.55 -3.83 -7.93
N LEU A 272 -21.55 -4.65 -7.65
CA LEU A 272 -20.19 -4.42 -8.13
C LEU A 272 -20.13 -4.67 -9.64
N ALA A 273 -19.69 -3.66 -10.39
CA ALA A 273 -19.57 -3.74 -11.85
C ALA A 273 -18.25 -4.42 -12.29
N ASP A 274 -17.25 -4.47 -11.41
CA ASP A 274 -15.97 -5.13 -11.69
C ASP A 274 -16.10 -6.66 -11.63
N GLU A 275 -16.27 -7.26 -12.80
CA GLU A 275 -16.39 -8.71 -12.93
C GLU A 275 -15.11 -9.45 -12.49
N SER A 276 -13.93 -8.84 -12.63
CA SER A 276 -12.64 -9.44 -12.26
C SER A 276 -12.50 -9.53 -10.75
N LEU A 277 -12.81 -8.45 -10.02
CA LEU A 277 -12.80 -8.45 -8.56
C LEU A 277 -13.82 -9.44 -8.00
N VAL A 278 -15.06 -9.41 -8.49
CA VAL A 278 -16.11 -10.36 -8.10
C VAL A 278 -15.67 -11.80 -8.39
N ARG A 279 -15.02 -12.02 -9.53
CA ARG A 279 -14.51 -13.34 -9.89
C ARG A 279 -13.40 -13.80 -8.95
N LEU A 280 -12.43 -12.95 -8.63
CA LEU A 280 -11.36 -13.24 -7.67
C LEU A 280 -11.93 -13.61 -6.30
N MET A 281 -12.87 -12.83 -5.77
CA MET A 281 -13.50 -13.09 -4.48
C MET A 281 -14.34 -14.38 -4.47
N SER A 282 -14.80 -14.88 -5.63
CA SER A 282 -15.56 -16.13 -5.73
C SER A 282 -14.70 -17.40 -5.60
N PHE A 283 -13.38 -17.30 -5.78
CA PHE A 283 -12.50 -18.45 -5.70
C PHE A 283 -12.23 -18.87 -4.24
N PRO A 284 -12.32 -20.18 -3.93
CA PRO A 284 -12.19 -20.65 -2.55
C PRO A 284 -10.76 -20.60 -2.00
N ASN A 285 -9.76 -20.37 -2.83
CA ASN A 285 -8.33 -20.28 -2.49
C ASN A 285 -7.75 -18.89 -2.74
N VAL A 286 -8.61 -17.89 -2.96
CA VAL A 286 -8.25 -16.48 -3.03
C VAL A 286 -8.84 -15.75 -1.83
N LEU A 287 -8.03 -14.96 -1.14
CA LEU A 287 -8.42 -14.11 -0.03
C LEU A 287 -8.06 -12.67 -0.40
N VAL A 288 -9.08 -11.82 -0.49
CA VAL A 288 -8.92 -10.38 -0.77
C VAL A 288 -9.26 -9.59 0.49
N THR A 289 -8.45 -8.59 0.80
CA THR A 289 -8.69 -7.59 1.84
C THR A 289 -8.52 -6.19 1.25
N SER A 290 -9.03 -5.16 1.90
CA SER A 290 -9.24 -3.85 1.30
C SER A 290 -8.12 -2.86 1.64
N HIS A 291 -6.89 -3.16 1.22
CA HIS A 291 -5.68 -2.32 1.37
C HIS A 291 -5.49 -1.84 2.81
N GLN A 292 -5.56 -2.79 3.75
CA GLN A 292 -5.50 -2.50 5.19
C GLN A 292 -4.21 -2.99 5.86
N ALA A 293 -3.23 -3.49 5.11
CA ALA A 293 -1.98 -4.02 5.67
C ALA A 293 -1.22 -3.00 6.53
N PHE A 294 -1.42 -1.71 6.28
CA PHE A 294 -0.84 -0.64 7.11
C PHE A 294 -1.58 -0.38 8.42
N PHE A 295 -2.82 -0.84 8.56
CA PHE A 295 -3.77 -0.36 9.56
C PHE A 295 -3.50 -0.95 10.95
N THR A 296 -2.48 -0.44 11.62
CA THR A 296 -2.16 -0.72 13.03
C THR A 296 -2.15 0.56 13.84
N LYS A 297 -2.27 0.46 15.16
CA LYS A 297 -2.20 1.59 16.08
C LYS A 297 -0.92 2.41 15.87
N GLU A 298 0.22 1.73 15.82
CA GLU A 298 1.53 2.33 15.67
C GLU A 298 1.68 3.05 14.32
N ALA A 299 1.18 2.45 13.25
CA ALA A 299 1.18 3.06 11.93
C ALA A 299 0.31 4.32 11.89
N MET A 300 -0.91 4.25 12.42
CA MET A 300 -1.85 5.38 12.42
C MET A 300 -1.33 6.54 13.28
N GLN A 301 -0.73 6.25 14.42
CA GLN A 301 -0.05 7.26 15.25
C GLN A 301 1.12 7.92 14.50
N ALA A 302 1.96 7.12 13.84
CA ALA A 302 3.07 7.63 13.04
C ALA A 302 2.59 8.49 11.86
N ILE A 303 1.52 8.07 11.17
CA ILE A 303 0.90 8.82 10.07
C ILE A 303 0.41 10.19 10.58
N ALA A 304 -0.38 10.21 11.66
CA ALA A 304 -0.93 11.45 12.20
C ALA A 304 0.18 12.41 12.64
N ARG A 305 1.15 11.93 13.43
CA ARG A 305 2.28 12.74 13.87
C ARG A 305 3.11 13.28 12.72
N THR A 306 3.53 12.43 11.78
CA THR A 306 4.35 12.85 10.63
C THR A 306 3.62 13.87 9.76
N THR A 307 2.30 13.70 9.54
CA THR A 307 1.51 14.67 8.78
C THR A 307 1.47 16.03 9.45
N LEU A 308 1.26 16.07 10.77
CA LEU A 308 1.24 17.32 11.55
C LEU A 308 2.63 17.94 11.70
N ASP A 309 3.68 17.13 11.88
CA ASP A 309 5.08 17.57 11.88
C ASP A 309 5.49 18.23 10.56
N ASN A 310 5.04 17.66 9.41
CA ASN A 310 5.28 18.24 8.10
C ASN A 310 4.71 19.67 8.02
N LEU A 311 3.47 19.86 8.47
CA LEU A 311 2.86 21.18 8.49
C LEU A 311 3.56 22.14 9.45
N GLN A 312 4.01 21.65 10.61
CA GLN A 312 4.73 22.46 11.58
C GLN A 312 6.09 22.93 11.06
N ARG A 313 6.82 22.06 10.33
CA ARG A 313 8.06 22.45 9.66
C ARG A 313 7.84 23.55 8.65
N PHE A 314 6.77 23.42 7.83
CA PHE A 314 6.38 24.46 6.88
C PHE A 314 6.08 25.79 7.59
N GLU A 315 5.26 25.78 8.66
CA GLU A 315 4.89 26.98 9.41
C GLU A 315 6.09 27.69 10.03
N ARG A 316 7.10 26.93 10.47
CA ARG A 316 8.34 27.48 11.06
C ARG A 316 9.37 27.92 10.01
N GLY A 317 9.16 27.61 8.74
CA GLY A 317 10.17 27.84 7.70
C GLY A 317 11.37 26.90 7.80
N ASP A 318 11.20 25.74 8.46
CA ASP A 318 12.24 24.73 8.59
C ASP A 318 12.42 23.98 7.25
N PHE A 319 13.51 23.21 7.15
CA PHE A 319 13.72 22.30 6.03
C PHE A 319 12.62 21.24 5.95
N LEU A 320 11.94 21.12 4.78
CA LEU A 320 10.82 20.23 4.55
C LEU A 320 11.30 18.82 4.16
N LEU A 321 11.71 18.03 5.14
CA LEU A 321 12.34 16.72 4.97
C LEU A 321 11.53 15.76 4.08
N ASN A 322 10.22 15.78 4.23
CA ASN A 322 9.30 14.84 3.55
C ASN A 322 8.60 15.46 2.31
N GLU A 323 9.08 16.61 1.84
CA GLU A 323 8.57 17.24 0.65
C GLU A 323 8.98 16.46 -0.61
N ILE A 324 8.09 16.35 -1.57
CA ILE A 324 8.36 15.85 -2.92
C ILE A 324 8.11 16.99 -3.89
N CYS A 325 9.02 17.19 -4.83
CA CYS A 325 8.84 18.17 -5.89
C CYS A 325 9.18 17.59 -7.26
N TYR A 326 8.68 18.24 -8.29
CA TYR A 326 8.91 17.87 -9.70
C TYR A 326 10.39 17.65 -10.06
N GLN A 327 11.27 18.50 -9.57
CA GLN A 327 12.70 18.36 -9.86
C GLN A 327 13.33 17.11 -9.24
N CYS A 328 12.80 16.64 -8.10
CA CYS A 328 13.28 15.43 -7.46
C CYS A 328 12.84 14.18 -8.25
N GLU A 329 11.64 14.21 -8.80
CA GLU A 329 11.07 13.11 -9.56
C GLU A 329 11.72 12.98 -10.94
N ASP A 330 11.83 14.07 -11.71
CA ASP A 330 12.37 14.08 -13.06
C ASP A 330 13.88 13.77 -13.11
N LYS A 331 14.66 14.21 -12.11
CA LYS A 331 16.12 14.08 -12.13
C LYS A 331 16.68 12.90 -11.34
N GLY A 332 15.84 12.17 -10.61
CA GLY A 332 16.23 10.98 -9.82
C GLY A 332 17.29 11.24 -8.72
N SER A 333 17.75 12.48 -8.57
CA SER A 333 18.70 12.90 -7.53
C SER A 333 18.40 14.31 -7.07
N CYS A 334 18.10 14.45 -5.79
CA CYS A 334 17.90 15.75 -5.16
C CYS A 334 19.07 16.05 -4.21
N ASP A 335 19.80 17.13 -4.45
CA ASP A 335 20.84 17.61 -3.54
C ASP A 335 20.28 18.34 -2.32
N ARG A 336 18.97 18.47 -2.23
CA ARG A 336 18.23 19.17 -1.18
C ARG A 336 18.54 18.65 0.23
N GLU A 337 18.59 17.32 0.39
CA GLU A 337 18.94 16.74 1.70
C GLU A 337 20.37 17.08 2.13
N LYS A 338 21.28 17.21 1.20
CA LYS A 338 22.67 17.61 1.48
C LYS A 338 22.80 19.11 1.77
N SER A 339 22.05 19.93 1.05
CA SER A 339 22.08 21.39 1.17
C SER A 339 21.18 21.94 2.28
N GLN A 340 20.22 21.16 2.78
CA GLN A 340 19.20 21.57 3.75
C GLN A 340 18.40 22.81 3.30
N VAL A 341 18.14 22.91 1.99
CA VAL A 341 17.38 24.01 1.36
C VAL A 341 16.08 23.49 0.80
N ASN A 342 14.98 24.21 1.01
CA ASN A 342 13.68 23.87 0.40
C ASN A 342 13.70 24.06 -1.11
N CYS A 343 12.77 23.43 -1.83
CA CYS A 343 12.73 23.47 -3.31
C CYS A 343 12.35 24.85 -3.85
N PHE A 344 11.58 25.63 -3.09
CA PHE A 344 11.16 27.00 -3.40
C PHE A 344 10.67 27.70 -2.14
#